data_06d5168d406c7043278af69a18e802ae
#
_entry.id   06d5168d406c7043278af69a18e802ae
#
_cell.length_a   1.000
_cell.length_b   1.000
_cell.length_c   1.000
_cell.angle_alpha   90.00
_cell.angle_beta   90.00
_cell.angle_gamma   90.00
#
_symmetry.space_group_name_H-M   'P 1'
#
loop_
_entity.id
_entity.type
_entity.pdbx_description
1 polymer ?
#
loop_
_entity_poly.entity_id
_entity_poly.type
_entity_poly.pdbx_seq_one_letter_code
_entity_poly.pdbx_strand_id
1 'polypeptide(L)'
;MRVMYVGMYNFQAKSVVDKLENLFADMEKDNLEHGTEETFENFGIEFKNVSFGYTEEKILNDVSFTLEPNKTYALVGSSGGGKSTIAKLISGFYKINSGEILIGGKNISSYSRNALMRSIAFVFQTSKLFKTSIFENVKMGNKNASDEEVMNALRLARCEDILAKFPEREKTVIGSKGVHLSGGEIQRVAIARAILKNADIIILDEASAAADPENEYEIQQAFSNLMKNKTVIMIAHRLSSIKNVDEILVVEDGNIVERGSDAELMQKGGKYSRLQKLYSKANEWRV
;
A
#
# COMPACT_ATOMS: atom_id res chain seq x y z
N MET A 1 24.08 48.75 20.01
CA MET A 1 22.93 47.83 20.11
C MET A 1 22.44 47.29 18.79
N ARG A 2 22.24 48.06 17.70
CA ARG A 2 21.77 47.54 16.38
C ARG A 2 22.64 46.44 15.74
N VAL A 3 23.97 46.51 15.83
CA VAL A 3 24.90 45.55 15.21
C VAL A 3 24.81 44.16 15.86
N MET A 4 24.52 44.12 17.15
CA MET A 4 24.41 42.86 17.90
C MET A 4 23.15 42.08 17.50
N TYR A 5 22.03 42.77 17.19
CA TYR A 5 20.81 42.14 16.69
C TYR A 5 20.99 41.56 15.29
N VAL A 6 21.66 42.26 14.36
CA VAL A 6 21.95 41.78 13.02
C VAL A 6 22.78 40.50 13.04
N GLY A 7 23.79 40.42 13.93
CA GLY A 7 24.61 39.21 14.12
C GLY A 7 23.77 38.01 14.61
N MET A 8 22.87 38.26 15.55
CA MET A 8 22.00 37.22 16.11
C MET A 8 20.98 36.69 15.08
N TYR A 9 20.39 37.57 14.28
CA TYR A 9 19.47 37.17 13.19
C TYR A 9 20.21 36.38 12.10
N ASN A 10 21.40 36.80 11.71
CA ASN A 10 22.22 36.08 10.73
C ASN A 10 22.64 34.69 11.26
N PHE A 11 22.97 34.55 12.53
CA PHE A 11 23.29 33.27 13.16
C PHE A 11 22.06 32.35 13.20
N GLN A 12 20.89 32.88 13.57
CA GLN A 12 19.64 32.11 13.56
C GLN A 12 19.25 31.69 12.14
N ALA A 13 19.32 32.59 11.16
CA ALA A 13 19.03 32.29 9.76
C ALA A 13 19.98 31.19 9.22
N LYS A 14 21.29 31.30 9.48
CA LYS A 14 22.25 30.29 9.08
C LYS A 14 21.95 28.94 9.73
N SER A 15 21.66 28.89 11.03
CA SER A 15 21.30 27.64 11.72
C SER A 15 20.03 26.98 11.17
N VAL A 16 19.07 27.76 10.69
CA VAL A 16 17.85 27.21 10.01
C VAL A 16 18.21 26.67 8.64
N VAL A 17 19.03 27.38 7.86
CA VAL A 17 19.50 26.91 6.55
C VAL A 17 20.30 25.62 6.70
N ASP A 18 21.26 25.57 7.61
CA ASP A 18 22.09 24.37 7.88
C ASP A 18 21.19 23.16 8.27
N LYS A 19 20.14 23.39 9.07
CA LYS A 19 19.17 22.35 9.45
C LYS A 19 18.34 21.85 8.24
N LEU A 20 17.94 22.76 7.35
CA LEU A 20 17.22 22.40 6.14
C LEU A 20 18.12 21.64 5.16
N GLU A 21 19.37 22.10 4.97
CA GLU A 21 20.35 21.39 4.14
C GLU A 21 20.62 19.96 4.64
N ASN A 22 20.82 19.81 5.95
CA ASN A 22 20.98 18.50 6.57
C ASN A 22 19.73 17.61 6.38
N LEU A 23 18.53 18.18 6.57
CA LEU A 23 17.27 17.46 6.36
C LEU A 23 17.14 16.99 4.91
N PHE A 24 17.43 17.85 3.93
CA PHE A 24 17.40 17.48 2.52
C PHE A 24 18.46 16.42 2.18
N ALA A 25 19.66 16.55 2.70
CA ALA A 25 20.72 15.56 2.51
C ALA A 25 20.36 14.18 3.11
N ASP A 26 19.71 14.16 4.28
CA ASP A 26 19.23 12.92 4.88
C ASP A 26 18.06 12.31 4.08
N MET A 27 17.14 13.15 3.58
CA MET A 27 16.05 12.68 2.70
C MET A 27 16.58 12.10 1.39
N GLU A 28 17.67 12.62 0.82
CA GLU A 28 18.29 12.10 -0.40
C GLU A 28 18.96 10.74 -0.18
N LYS A 29 19.57 10.51 0.98
CA LYS A 29 20.24 9.23 1.31
C LYS A 29 19.27 8.05 1.34
N ASP A 30 18.03 8.29 1.81
CA ASP A 30 17.01 7.26 1.97
C ASP A 30 16.21 6.97 0.69
N ASN A 31 16.39 7.80 -0.35
CA ASN A 31 15.68 7.64 -1.61
C ASN A 31 16.31 6.52 -2.45
N LEU A 32 15.44 5.71 -3.06
CA LEU A 32 15.84 4.77 -4.09
C LEU A 32 16.41 5.53 -5.29
N GLU A 33 17.61 5.18 -5.71
CA GLU A 33 18.16 5.63 -6.99
C GLU A 33 17.36 4.97 -8.12
N HIS A 34 17.00 5.73 -9.14
CA HIS A 34 16.20 5.27 -10.26
C HIS A 34 17.04 5.22 -11.55
N GLY A 35 16.90 4.13 -12.29
CA GLY A 35 17.48 3.96 -13.60
C GLY A 35 16.60 4.53 -14.72
N THR A 36 16.74 3.95 -15.91
CA THR A 36 16.08 4.43 -17.14
C THR A 36 15.15 3.39 -17.78
N GLU A 37 15.05 2.19 -17.22
CA GLU A 37 14.19 1.13 -17.75
C GLU A 37 12.70 1.52 -17.61
N GLU A 38 11.98 1.42 -18.72
CA GLU A 38 10.56 1.82 -18.78
C GLU A 38 9.59 0.62 -18.84
N THR A 39 10.09 -0.59 -19.14
CA THR A 39 9.27 -1.77 -19.39
C THR A 39 9.68 -2.94 -18.53
N PHE A 40 8.66 -3.69 -18.06
CA PHE A 40 8.83 -4.91 -17.29
C PHE A 40 8.63 -6.13 -18.17
N GLU A 41 9.42 -7.19 -18.00
CA GLU A 41 9.19 -8.47 -18.69
C GLU A 41 7.97 -9.21 -18.12
N ASN A 42 7.81 -9.13 -16.82
CA ASN A 42 6.66 -9.63 -16.06
C ASN A 42 6.61 -8.89 -14.71
N PHE A 43 5.63 -9.20 -13.88
CA PHE A 43 5.42 -8.56 -12.57
C PHE A 43 5.62 -9.53 -11.39
N GLY A 44 6.47 -10.53 -11.58
CA GLY A 44 7.00 -11.34 -10.48
C GLY A 44 7.97 -10.53 -9.63
N ILE A 45 8.02 -10.78 -8.34
CA ILE A 45 8.82 -10.03 -7.37
C ILE A 45 9.76 -11.02 -6.67
N GLU A 46 11.03 -10.67 -6.55
CA GLU A 46 12.01 -11.49 -5.85
C GLU A 46 12.82 -10.65 -4.87
N PHE A 47 12.92 -11.10 -3.64
CA PHE A 47 13.82 -10.60 -2.61
C PHE A 47 14.99 -11.55 -2.50
N LYS A 48 16.21 -11.01 -2.56
CA LYS A 48 17.47 -11.77 -2.41
C LYS A 48 18.30 -11.19 -1.28
N ASN A 49 18.33 -11.89 -0.15
CA ASN A 49 19.12 -11.54 1.03
C ASN A 49 18.92 -10.07 1.48
N VAL A 50 17.66 -9.61 1.46
CA VAL A 50 17.32 -8.22 1.75
C VAL A 50 17.36 -7.95 3.23
N SER A 51 18.19 -6.98 3.64
CA SER A 51 18.17 -6.40 4.98
C SER A 51 17.79 -4.92 4.90
N PHE A 52 16.98 -4.47 5.85
CA PHE A 52 16.50 -3.09 5.90
C PHE A 52 16.16 -2.64 7.32
N GLY A 53 16.44 -1.38 7.63
CA GLY A 53 16.00 -0.67 8.82
C GLY A 53 15.76 0.81 8.50
N TYR A 54 14.80 1.46 9.14
CA TYR A 54 14.57 2.91 9.03
C TYR A 54 15.63 3.73 9.80
N THR A 55 16.30 3.07 10.73
CA THR A 55 17.40 3.60 11.55
C THR A 55 18.50 2.54 11.58
N GLU A 56 19.41 2.62 12.53
CA GLU A 56 20.45 1.59 12.75
C GLU A 56 19.88 0.22 13.13
N GLU A 57 18.63 0.17 13.66
CA GLU A 57 17.95 -1.05 14.02
C GLU A 57 17.33 -1.70 12.76
N LYS A 58 17.72 -2.95 12.50
CA LYS A 58 17.20 -3.72 11.36
C LYS A 58 15.78 -4.23 11.64
N ILE A 59 14.90 -4.00 10.67
CA ILE A 59 13.52 -4.52 10.67
C ILE A 59 13.42 -5.79 9.82
N LEU A 60 14.17 -5.87 8.73
CA LEU A 60 14.29 -7.07 7.90
C LEU A 60 15.72 -7.58 7.95
N ASN A 61 15.88 -8.89 8.11
CA ASN A 61 17.17 -9.55 8.29
C ASN A 61 17.35 -10.66 7.25
N ASP A 62 18.12 -10.39 6.20
CA ASP A 62 18.51 -11.36 5.17
C ASP A 62 17.32 -12.12 4.55
N VAL A 63 16.25 -11.38 4.24
CA VAL A 63 14.98 -11.94 3.77
C VAL A 63 15.07 -12.32 2.29
N SER A 64 14.71 -13.56 1.97
CA SER A 64 14.66 -14.07 0.60
C SER A 64 13.34 -14.78 0.34
N PHE A 65 12.65 -14.38 -0.74
CA PHE A 65 11.44 -15.04 -1.24
C PHE A 65 11.14 -14.59 -2.67
N THR A 66 10.28 -15.36 -3.34
CA THR A 66 9.80 -15.04 -4.70
C THR A 66 8.28 -15.05 -4.72
N LEU A 67 7.68 -14.08 -5.40
CA LEU A 67 6.25 -13.98 -5.68
C LEU A 67 6.07 -14.08 -7.20
N GLU A 68 5.32 -15.06 -7.65
CA GLU A 68 5.03 -15.25 -9.07
C GLU A 68 4.05 -14.18 -9.58
N PRO A 69 4.10 -13.82 -10.86
CA PRO A 69 3.17 -12.84 -11.43
C PRO A 69 1.71 -13.37 -11.44
N ASN A 70 0.75 -12.44 -11.37
CA ASN A 70 -0.68 -12.72 -11.42
C ASN A 70 -1.21 -13.66 -10.33
N LYS A 71 -0.54 -13.71 -9.19
CA LYS A 71 -0.98 -14.42 -7.99
C LYS A 71 -1.25 -13.46 -6.84
N THR A 72 -2.08 -13.91 -5.91
CA THR A 72 -2.45 -13.16 -4.70
C THR A 72 -1.72 -13.72 -3.47
N TYR A 73 -0.98 -12.88 -2.79
CA TYR A 73 -0.20 -13.21 -1.61
C TYR A 73 -0.70 -12.47 -0.39
N ALA A 74 -0.72 -13.13 0.76
CA ALA A 74 -1.02 -12.50 2.04
C ALA A 74 0.22 -12.47 2.93
N LEU A 75 0.56 -11.30 3.45
CA LEU A 75 1.54 -11.13 4.52
C LEU A 75 0.80 -11.11 5.86
N VAL A 76 1.05 -12.09 6.71
CA VAL A 76 0.44 -12.22 8.04
C VAL A 76 1.52 -12.28 9.12
N GLY A 77 1.17 -12.01 10.37
CA GLY A 77 2.12 -12.06 11.50
C GLY A 77 1.87 -10.94 12.51
N SER A 78 2.70 -10.88 13.55
CA SER A 78 2.60 -9.90 14.63
C SER A 78 2.74 -8.45 14.13
N SER A 79 2.17 -7.49 14.87
CA SER A 79 2.43 -6.07 14.64
C SER A 79 3.93 -5.80 14.81
N GLY A 80 4.51 -4.97 13.94
CA GLY A 80 5.95 -4.70 13.95
C GLY A 80 6.83 -5.75 13.27
N GLY A 81 6.31 -6.92 12.87
CA GLY A 81 7.09 -8.01 12.27
C GLY A 81 7.73 -7.73 10.90
N GLY A 82 7.48 -6.57 10.26
CA GLY A 82 8.09 -6.19 8.97
C GLY A 82 7.17 -6.24 7.75
N LYS A 83 5.89 -6.63 7.89
CA LYS A 83 4.92 -6.76 6.77
C LYS A 83 4.77 -5.49 5.93
N SER A 84 4.45 -4.37 6.57
CA SER A 84 4.29 -3.08 5.88
C SER A 84 5.61 -2.56 5.34
N THR A 85 6.74 -2.95 5.94
CA THR A 85 8.07 -2.65 5.43
C THR A 85 8.34 -3.36 4.11
N ILE A 86 8.05 -4.67 4.02
CA ILE A 86 8.14 -5.44 2.76
C ILE A 86 7.32 -4.74 1.66
N ALA A 87 6.06 -4.38 1.94
CA ALA A 87 5.19 -3.72 0.98
C ALA A 87 5.73 -2.35 0.51
N LYS A 88 6.29 -1.56 1.43
CA LYS A 88 6.91 -0.26 1.11
C LYS A 88 8.18 -0.41 0.28
N LEU A 89 8.97 -1.44 0.53
CA LEU A 89 10.18 -1.74 -0.25
C LEU A 89 9.83 -2.19 -1.68
N ILE A 90 8.80 -3.03 -1.86
CA ILE A 90 8.28 -3.38 -3.19
C ILE A 90 7.84 -2.13 -3.95
N SER A 91 7.25 -1.15 -3.24
CA SER A 91 6.81 0.12 -3.85
C SER A 91 7.96 1.08 -4.20
N GLY A 92 9.19 0.75 -3.86
CA GLY A 92 10.34 1.62 -4.09
C GLY A 92 10.35 2.89 -3.23
N PHE A 93 9.69 2.88 -2.05
CA PHE A 93 9.65 4.05 -1.17
C PHE A 93 10.95 4.26 -0.40
N TYR A 94 11.77 3.22 -0.28
CA TYR A 94 13.02 3.26 0.48
C TYR A 94 14.11 2.47 -0.22
N LYS A 95 15.37 2.91 -0.05
CA LYS A 95 16.56 2.16 -0.44
C LYS A 95 16.86 1.09 0.61
N ILE A 96 17.19 -0.13 0.19
CA ILE A 96 17.59 -1.22 1.09
C ILE A 96 19.02 -1.04 1.60
N ASN A 97 19.34 -1.60 2.77
CA ASN A 97 20.71 -1.57 3.31
C ASN A 97 21.61 -2.61 2.62
N SER A 98 21.08 -3.80 2.30
CA SER A 98 21.80 -4.85 1.58
C SER A 98 20.84 -5.81 0.88
N GLY A 99 21.37 -6.60 -0.06
CA GLY A 99 20.62 -7.53 -0.89
C GLY A 99 20.10 -6.91 -2.18
N GLU A 100 19.08 -7.53 -2.78
CA GLU A 100 18.47 -7.07 -4.02
C GLU A 100 16.95 -7.29 -4.00
N ILE A 101 16.20 -6.36 -4.59
CA ILE A 101 14.79 -6.53 -4.90
C ILE A 101 14.64 -6.48 -6.42
N LEU A 102 14.08 -7.54 -6.99
CA LEU A 102 13.87 -7.64 -8.43
C LEU A 102 12.37 -7.62 -8.74
N ILE A 103 12.00 -6.96 -9.84
CA ILE A 103 10.68 -7.05 -10.46
C ILE A 103 10.89 -7.46 -11.91
N GLY A 104 10.25 -8.56 -12.35
CA GLY A 104 10.44 -9.09 -13.68
C GLY A 104 11.91 -9.47 -13.98
N GLY A 105 12.64 -9.93 -12.97
CA GLY A 105 14.04 -10.35 -13.09
C GLY A 105 15.08 -9.22 -13.07
N LYS A 106 14.67 -7.94 -13.08
CA LYS A 106 15.58 -6.79 -13.01
C LYS A 106 15.49 -6.09 -11.66
N ASN A 107 16.62 -5.53 -11.20
CA ASN A 107 16.66 -4.79 -9.94
C ASN A 107 15.71 -3.58 -10.00
N ILE A 108 14.97 -3.34 -8.90
CA ILE A 108 14.01 -2.25 -8.81
C ILE A 108 14.64 -0.87 -9.08
N SER A 109 15.91 -0.69 -8.74
CA SER A 109 16.68 0.53 -9.01
C SER A 109 17.01 0.74 -10.50
N SER A 110 16.89 -0.28 -11.34
CA SER A 110 17.11 -0.15 -12.79
C SER A 110 15.98 0.57 -13.51
N TYR A 111 14.78 0.55 -12.92
CA TYR A 111 13.60 1.16 -13.52
C TYR A 111 13.53 2.66 -13.26
N SER A 112 12.94 3.38 -14.22
CA SER A 112 12.61 4.78 -14.00
C SER A 112 11.55 4.92 -12.89
N ARG A 113 11.58 6.04 -12.18
CA ARG A 113 10.55 6.36 -11.18
C ARG A 113 9.15 6.30 -11.77
N ASN A 114 8.99 6.78 -13.01
CA ASN A 114 7.70 6.79 -13.68
C ASN A 114 7.20 5.37 -14.01
N ALA A 115 8.08 4.47 -14.44
CA ALA A 115 7.74 3.08 -14.70
C ALA A 115 7.24 2.39 -13.43
N LEU A 116 7.97 2.51 -12.32
CA LEU A 116 7.56 1.95 -11.02
C LEU A 116 6.23 2.54 -10.54
N MET A 117 6.10 3.87 -10.59
CA MET A 117 4.87 4.54 -10.16
C MET A 117 3.65 4.17 -11.00
N ARG A 118 3.81 3.87 -12.30
CA ARG A 118 2.72 3.37 -13.15
C ARG A 118 2.32 1.94 -12.79
N SER A 119 3.30 1.07 -12.57
CA SER A 119 3.10 -0.38 -12.43
C SER A 119 2.69 -0.84 -11.04
N ILE A 120 2.80 0.01 -10.02
CA ILE A 120 2.45 -0.33 -8.62
C ILE A 120 1.35 0.59 -8.11
N ALA A 121 0.23 0.02 -7.64
CA ALA A 121 -0.81 0.74 -6.92
C ALA A 121 -0.84 0.32 -5.45
N PHE A 122 -0.92 1.29 -4.55
CA PHE A 122 -0.99 1.09 -3.11
C PHE A 122 -2.35 1.58 -2.59
N VAL A 123 -3.11 0.70 -1.94
CA VAL A 123 -4.34 1.05 -1.22
C VAL A 123 -4.04 0.97 0.27
N PHE A 124 -3.95 2.14 0.90
CA PHE A 124 -3.60 2.27 2.32
C PHE A 124 -4.78 1.91 3.23
N GLN A 125 -4.48 1.43 4.43
CA GLN A 125 -5.43 1.18 5.51
C GLN A 125 -6.31 2.41 5.79
N THR A 126 -5.68 3.57 5.94
CA THR A 126 -6.36 4.85 6.12
C THR A 126 -6.32 5.62 4.80
N SER A 127 -7.26 5.30 3.91
CA SER A 127 -7.40 6.00 2.64
C SER A 127 -7.80 7.46 2.86
N LYS A 128 -7.16 8.36 2.14
CA LYS A 128 -7.48 9.80 2.18
C LYS A 128 -7.96 10.28 0.81
N LEU A 129 -9.00 11.09 0.84
CA LEU A 129 -9.51 11.77 -0.34
C LEU A 129 -9.14 13.26 -0.27
N PHE A 130 -8.91 13.84 -1.43
CA PHE A 130 -8.65 15.27 -1.56
C PHE A 130 -9.96 16.06 -1.48
N LYS A 131 -9.87 17.32 -1.05
CA LYS A 131 -11.00 18.26 -0.96
C LYS A 131 -11.42 18.74 -2.35
N THR A 132 -11.94 17.82 -3.15
CA THR A 132 -12.44 18.06 -4.51
C THR A 132 -13.60 17.11 -4.78
N SER A 133 -14.12 17.02 -6.00
CA SER A 133 -15.23 16.12 -6.33
C SER A 133 -14.82 14.65 -6.21
N ILE A 134 -15.81 13.74 -6.10
CA ILE A 134 -15.61 12.29 -6.17
C ILE A 134 -14.93 11.95 -7.49
N PHE A 135 -15.42 12.50 -8.59
CA PHE A 135 -14.87 12.33 -9.94
C PHE A 135 -13.38 12.66 -10.01
N GLU A 136 -12.99 13.87 -9.57
CA GLU A 136 -11.60 14.31 -9.58
C GLU A 136 -10.71 13.45 -8.68
N ASN A 137 -11.23 12.98 -7.55
CA ASN A 137 -10.51 12.05 -6.70
C ASN A 137 -10.16 10.74 -7.42
N VAL A 138 -11.06 10.21 -8.23
CA VAL A 138 -10.80 9.00 -9.01
C VAL A 138 -9.88 9.29 -10.20
N LYS A 139 -10.09 10.41 -10.91
CA LYS A 139 -9.30 10.84 -12.07
C LYS A 139 -7.81 11.03 -11.74
N MET A 140 -7.45 11.25 -10.47
CA MET A 140 -6.05 11.26 -10.03
C MET A 140 -5.31 9.93 -10.28
N GLY A 141 -6.02 8.81 -10.41
CA GLY A 141 -5.43 7.51 -10.78
C GLY A 141 -4.83 7.51 -12.18
N ASN A 142 -5.50 8.18 -13.12
CA ASN A 142 -5.00 8.42 -14.48
C ASN A 142 -5.59 9.73 -15.01
N LYS A 143 -4.76 10.79 -15.06
CA LYS A 143 -5.19 12.13 -15.49
C LYS A 143 -5.65 12.18 -16.95
N ASN A 144 -5.18 11.24 -17.78
CA ASN A 144 -5.51 11.16 -19.20
C ASN A 144 -6.76 10.30 -19.48
N ALA A 145 -7.36 9.71 -18.45
CA ALA A 145 -8.55 8.89 -18.61
C ALA A 145 -9.75 9.72 -19.08
N SER A 146 -10.58 9.11 -19.93
CA SER A 146 -11.86 9.68 -20.33
C SER A 146 -12.83 9.70 -19.15
N ASP A 147 -13.89 10.50 -19.27
CA ASP A 147 -14.95 10.54 -18.26
C ASP A 147 -15.68 9.19 -18.15
N GLU A 148 -15.81 8.46 -19.25
CA GLU A 148 -16.38 7.12 -19.27
C GLU A 148 -15.53 6.11 -18.49
N GLU A 149 -14.20 6.16 -18.62
CA GLU A 149 -13.27 5.31 -17.86
C GLU A 149 -13.35 5.60 -16.36
N VAL A 150 -13.47 6.88 -15.97
CA VAL A 150 -13.65 7.27 -14.56
C VAL A 150 -14.97 6.71 -14.01
N MET A 151 -16.09 6.85 -14.77
CA MET A 151 -17.38 6.32 -14.35
C MET A 151 -17.39 4.79 -14.29
N ASN A 152 -16.69 4.12 -15.21
CA ASN A 152 -16.53 2.66 -15.18
C ASN A 152 -15.72 2.22 -13.94
N ALA A 153 -14.66 2.94 -13.59
CA ALA A 153 -13.87 2.66 -12.38
C ALA A 153 -14.72 2.81 -11.10
N LEU A 154 -15.56 3.85 -11.01
CA LEU A 154 -16.52 4.05 -9.91
C LEU A 154 -17.51 2.89 -9.83
N ARG A 155 -18.05 2.41 -10.96
CA ARG A 155 -18.96 1.26 -11.02
C ARG A 155 -18.27 -0.03 -10.56
N LEU A 156 -17.06 -0.30 -11.04
CA LEU A 156 -16.29 -1.48 -10.64
C LEU A 156 -15.92 -1.46 -9.15
N ALA A 157 -15.75 -0.26 -8.58
CA ALA A 157 -15.53 -0.05 -7.14
C ALA A 157 -16.84 -0.01 -6.34
N ARG A 158 -18.01 -0.33 -6.95
CA ARG A 158 -19.30 -0.41 -6.27
C ARG A 158 -19.71 0.91 -5.60
N CYS A 159 -19.51 2.04 -6.30
CA CYS A 159 -19.79 3.38 -5.75
C CYS A 159 -21.18 3.93 -6.16
N GLU A 160 -22.02 3.20 -6.86
CA GLU A 160 -23.32 3.69 -7.36
C GLU A 160 -24.24 4.17 -6.23
N ASP A 161 -24.30 3.45 -5.11
CA ASP A 161 -25.07 3.81 -3.93
C ASP A 161 -24.55 5.11 -3.29
N ILE A 162 -23.21 5.32 -3.30
CA ILE A 162 -22.58 6.56 -2.82
C ILE A 162 -23.01 7.73 -3.69
N LEU A 163 -22.92 7.57 -5.02
CA LEU A 163 -23.30 8.62 -5.97
C LEU A 163 -24.80 8.97 -5.88
N ALA A 164 -25.64 7.97 -5.63
CA ALA A 164 -27.09 8.16 -5.53
C ALA A 164 -27.52 8.99 -4.29
N LYS A 165 -26.68 9.08 -3.26
CA LYS A 165 -26.96 9.89 -2.05
C LYS A 165 -26.95 11.39 -2.30
N PHE A 166 -26.31 11.85 -3.39
CA PHE A 166 -26.05 13.25 -3.62
C PHE A 166 -26.63 13.74 -4.95
N PRO A 167 -27.26 14.95 -4.98
CA PRO A 167 -27.83 15.50 -6.21
C PRO A 167 -26.80 15.68 -7.33
N GLU A 168 -25.56 16.07 -7.00
CA GLU A 168 -24.47 16.30 -7.96
C GLU A 168 -23.69 15.01 -8.31
N ARG A 169 -24.09 13.85 -7.75
CA ARG A 169 -23.52 12.53 -8.02
C ARG A 169 -21.96 12.56 -7.94
N GLU A 170 -21.27 12.16 -9.01
CA GLU A 170 -19.80 12.14 -9.11
C GLU A 170 -19.16 13.53 -9.00
N LYS A 171 -19.89 14.60 -9.27
CA LYS A 171 -19.41 15.99 -9.14
C LYS A 171 -19.47 16.53 -7.71
N THR A 172 -20.05 15.76 -6.80
CA THR A 172 -20.17 16.12 -5.38
C THR A 172 -18.79 16.36 -4.77
N VAL A 173 -18.61 17.55 -4.18
CA VAL A 173 -17.34 17.96 -3.52
C VAL A 173 -17.27 17.39 -2.11
N ILE A 174 -16.13 16.81 -1.77
CA ILE A 174 -15.86 16.19 -0.47
C ILE A 174 -14.99 17.10 0.40
N GLY A 175 -15.20 17.09 1.71
CA GLY A 175 -14.32 17.75 2.69
C GLY A 175 -14.98 18.85 3.50
N SER A 176 -14.20 19.72 4.17
CA SER A 176 -14.65 20.62 5.24
C SER A 176 -15.76 21.63 4.86
N LYS A 177 -15.98 21.88 3.58
CA LYS A 177 -17.09 22.70 3.04
C LYS A 177 -18.03 21.88 2.14
N GLY A 178 -17.81 20.57 2.01
CA GLY A 178 -18.59 19.63 1.22
C GLY A 178 -19.19 18.53 2.07
N VAL A 179 -19.57 17.44 1.43
CA VAL A 179 -20.15 16.28 2.10
C VAL A 179 -19.08 15.43 2.79
N HIS A 180 -19.50 14.71 3.81
CA HIS A 180 -18.66 13.72 4.49
C HIS A 180 -19.06 12.31 4.04
N LEU A 181 -18.08 11.53 3.62
CA LEU A 181 -18.22 10.11 3.32
C LEU A 181 -17.84 9.28 4.56
N SER A 182 -18.50 8.14 4.75
CA SER A 182 -18.12 7.14 5.75
C SER A 182 -16.74 6.53 5.42
N GLY A 183 -16.12 5.84 6.38
CA GLY A 183 -14.84 5.17 6.16
C GLY A 183 -14.88 4.16 4.99
N GLY A 184 -15.95 3.35 4.90
CA GLY A 184 -16.14 2.39 3.81
C GLY A 184 -16.36 3.05 2.45
N GLU A 185 -17.09 4.18 2.39
CA GLU A 185 -17.28 4.96 1.17
C GLU A 185 -15.97 5.59 0.69
N ILE A 186 -15.18 6.19 1.60
CA ILE A 186 -13.84 6.71 1.31
C ILE A 186 -12.96 5.62 0.71
N GLN A 187 -13.02 4.41 1.28
CA GLN A 187 -12.24 3.28 0.81
C GLN A 187 -12.66 2.84 -0.60
N ARG A 188 -13.96 2.74 -0.89
CA ARG A 188 -14.47 2.40 -2.24
C ARG A 188 -14.04 3.43 -3.28
N VAL A 189 -14.07 4.72 -2.98
CA VAL A 189 -13.55 5.77 -3.88
C VAL A 189 -12.04 5.64 -4.08
N ALA A 190 -11.27 5.27 -3.04
CA ALA A 190 -9.84 5.00 -3.17
C ALA A 190 -9.55 3.76 -4.01
N ILE A 191 -10.38 2.71 -3.90
CA ILE A 191 -10.33 1.53 -4.77
C ILE A 191 -10.64 1.91 -6.22
N ALA A 192 -11.65 2.77 -6.48
CA ALA A 192 -11.92 3.27 -7.81
C ALA A 192 -10.71 3.98 -8.43
N ARG A 193 -10.00 4.80 -7.65
CA ARG A 193 -8.73 5.42 -8.06
C ARG A 193 -7.67 4.39 -8.45
N ALA A 194 -7.54 3.30 -7.69
CA ALA A 194 -6.59 2.23 -7.97
C ALA A 194 -7.00 1.41 -9.21
N ILE A 195 -8.31 1.17 -9.41
CA ILE A 195 -8.85 0.53 -10.63
C ILE A 195 -8.53 1.38 -11.86
N LEU A 196 -8.79 2.69 -11.80
CA LEU A 196 -8.51 3.59 -12.92
C LEU A 196 -7.03 3.69 -13.25
N LYS A 197 -6.15 3.59 -12.25
CA LYS A 197 -4.70 3.53 -12.44
C LYS A 197 -4.28 2.28 -13.21
N ASN A 198 -4.99 1.19 -13.06
CA ASN A 198 -4.78 -0.10 -13.73
C ASN A 198 -3.34 -0.64 -13.62
N ALA A 199 -2.72 -0.49 -12.45
CA ALA A 199 -1.38 -1.01 -12.18
C ALA A 199 -1.36 -2.54 -12.18
N ASP A 200 -0.21 -3.15 -12.49
CA ASP A 200 -0.04 -4.61 -12.57
C ASP A 200 0.29 -5.24 -11.22
N ILE A 201 0.91 -4.47 -10.33
CA ILE A 201 1.18 -4.85 -8.94
C ILE A 201 0.25 -4.05 -8.03
N ILE A 202 -0.53 -4.74 -7.20
CA ILE A 202 -1.44 -4.13 -6.24
C ILE A 202 -0.98 -4.45 -4.84
N ILE A 203 -0.81 -3.44 -4.00
CA ILE A 203 -0.50 -3.58 -2.58
C ILE A 203 -1.68 -3.08 -1.77
N LEU A 204 -2.24 -3.97 -0.94
CA LEU A 204 -3.38 -3.68 -0.07
C LEU A 204 -2.90 -3.73 1.38
N ASP A 205 -2.87 -2.57 2.05
CA ASP A 205 -2.53 -2.49 3.48
C ASP A 205 -3.84 -2.41 4.27
N GLU A 206 -4.20 -3.52 4.92
CA GLU A 206 -5.38 -3.73 5.78
C GLU A 206 -6.65 -2.97 5.35
N ALA A 207 -7.30 -3.47 4.34
CA ALA A 207 -8.35 -2.76 3.63
C ALA A 207 -9.76 -2.85 4.23
N SER A 208 -9.99 -3.30 5.47
CA SER A 208 -11.36 -3.49 6.01
C SER A 208 -11.51 -3.27 7.50
N ALA A 209 -10.97 -2.18 8.07
CA ALA A 209 -11.23 -1.84 9.46
C ALA A 209 -12.54 -1.06 9.61
N ALA A 210 -13.53 -1.64 10.34
CA ALA A 210 -14.72 -0.98 10.86
C ALA A 210 -15.78 -0.51 9.84
N ALA A 211 -16.06 -1.26 8.79
CA ALA A 211 -17.29 -1.08 8.03
C ALA A 211 -18.41 -1.92 8.65
N ASP A 212 -19.67 -1.46 8.52
CA ASP A 212 -20.82 -2.32 8.77
C ASP A 212 -20.84 -3.48 7.75
N PRO A 213 -21.60 -4.57 8.01
CA PRO A 213 -21.58 -5.76 7.17
C PRO A 213 -21.93 -5.51 5.70
N GLU A 214 -22.80 -4.55 5.39
CA GLU A 214 -23.20 -4.20 4.03
C GLU A 214 -22.05 -3.50 3.28
N ASN A 215 -21.44 -2.52 3.91
CA ASN A 215 -20.26 -1.86 3.36
C ASN A 215 -19.06 -2.82 3.22
N GLU A 216 -18.88 -3.78 4.15
CA GLU A 216 -17.82 -4.78 4.04
C GLU A 216 -18.01 -5.65 2.81
N TYR A 217 -19.23 -6.09 2.51
CA TYR A 217 -19.54 -6.84 1.29
C TYR A 217 -19.19 -6.07 0.02
N GLU A 218 -19.62 -4.79 -0.09
CA GLU A 218 -19.36 -3.96 -1.26
C GLU A 218 -17.86 -3.69 -1.45
N ILE A 219 -17.11 -3.47 -0.35
CA ILE A 219 -15.64 -3.33 -0.36
C ILE A 219 -14.97 -4.61 -0.87
N GLN A 220 -15.41 -5.79 -0.44
CA GLN A 220 -14.87 -7.07 -0.90
C GLN A 220 -15.12 -7.29 -2.41
N GLN A 221 -16.29 -6.91 -2.91
CA GLN A 221 -16.58 -6.94 -4.34
C GLN A 221 -15.69 -5.99 -5.14
N ALA A 222 -15.47 -4.77 -4.63
CA ALA A 222 -14.57 -3.78 -5.22
C ALA A 222 -13.13 -4.29 -5.27
N PHE A 223 -12.62 -4.91 -4.18
CA PHE A 223 -11.30 -5.55 -4.19
C PHE A 223 -11.20 -6.70 -5.17
N SER A 224 -12.22 -7.58 -5.23
CA SER A 224 -12.25 -8.66 -6.20
C SER A 224 -12.12 -8.14 -7.65
N ASN A 225 -12.74 -7.00 -7.96
CA ASN A 225 -12.59 -6.38 -9.27
C ASN A 225 -11.19 -5.77 -9.50
N LEU A 226 -10.62 -5.14 -8.48
CA LEU A 226 -9.27 -4.55 -8.54
C LEU A 226 -8.18 -5.61 -8.75
N MET A 227 -8.31 -6.77 -8.10
CA MET A 227 -7.26 -7.80 -8.07
C MET A 227 -7.20 -8.68 -9.33
N LYS A 228 -8.19 -8.65 -10.21
CA LYS A 228 -8.25 -9.53 -11.40
C LYS A 228 -7.02 -9.41 -12.29
N ASN A 229 -6.35 -10.53 -12.54
CA ASN A 229 -5.16 -10.62 -13.40
C ASN A 229 -4.01 -9.70 -12.95
N LYS A 230 -3.81 -9.53 -11.65
CA LYS A 230 -2.77 -8.69 -11.06
C LYS A 230 -1.91 -9.51 -10.10
N THR A 231 -0.66 -9.07 -9.89
CA THR A 231 0.15 -9.55 -8.77
C THR A 231 -0.27 -8.77 -7.52
N VAL A 232 -0.82 -9.46 -6.53
CA VAL A 232 -1.44 -8.81 -5.37
C VAL A 232 -0.69 -9.17 -4.08
N ILE A 233 -0.34 -8.17 -3.31
CA ILE A 233 0.25 -8.34 -1.97
C ILE A 233 -0.71 -7.71 -0.95
N MET A 234 -1.31 -8.54 -0.10
CA MET A 234 -2.21 -8.12 0.96
C MET A 234 -1.51 -8.16 2.31
N ILE A 235 -1.49 -7.08 3.04
CA ILE A 235 -1.13 -7.08 4.45
C ILE A 235 -2.43 -7.34 5.22
N ALA A 236 -2.54 -8.53 5.82
CA ALA A 236 -3.77 -8.94 6.46
C ALA A 236 -3.65 -8.84 7.98
N HIS A 237 -4.55 -8.09 8.58
CA HIS A 237 -4.80 -8.09 10.02
C HIS A 237 -6.07 -8.88 10.39
N ARG A 238 -6.94 -9.17 9.40
CA ARG A 238 -8.10 -10.07 9.55
C ARG A 238 -7.90 -11.31 8.69
N LEU A 239 -7.87 -12.45 9.33
CA LEU A 239 -7.65 -13.74 8.64
C LEU A 239 -8.87 -14.19 7.81
N SER A 240 -10.03 -13.58 7.98
CA SER A 240 -11.20 -13.82 7.10
C SER A 240 -10.98 -13.33 5.67
N SER A 241 -10.14 -12.32 5.47
CA SER A 241 -9.87 -11.71 4.17
C SER A 241 -8.94 -12.54 3.27
N ILE A 242 -8.23 -13.54 3.83
CA ILE A 242 -7.14 -14.26 3.15
C ILE A 242 -7.47 -15.70 2.78
N LYS A 243 -8.73 -16.15 2.93
CA LYS A 243 -9.12 -17.54 2.61
C LYS A 243 -8.91 -17.93 1.14
N ASN A 244 -8.91 -16.95 0.24
CA ASN A 244 -8.84 -17.15 -1.21
C ASN A 244 -7.56 -16.61 -1.83
N VAL A 245 -6.47 -16.48 -1.05
CA VAL A 245 -5.17 -16.11 -1.60
C VAL A 245 -4.42 -17.36 -2.07
N ASP A 246 -3.57 -17.20 -3.09
CA ASP A 246 -2.78 -18.32 -3.61
C ASP A 246 -1.74 -18.79 -2.60
N GLU A 247 -1.16 -17.87 -1.84
CA GLU A 247 -0.13 -18.19 -0.88
C GLU A 247 -0.06 -17.18 0.28
N ILE A 248 0.28 -17.68 1.46
CA ILE A 248 0.44 -16.91 2.69
C ILE A 248 1.90 -16.95 3.11
N LEU A 249 2.47 -15.79 3.43
CA LEU A 249 3.79 -15.64 4.03
C LEU A 249 3.62 -15.13 5.47
N VAL A 250 4.10 -15.91 6.43
CA VAL A 250 4.10 -15.53 7.85
C VAL A 250 5.38 -14.79 8.16
N VAL A 251 5.24 -13.52 8.52
CA VAL A 251 6.35 -12.59 8.80
C VAL A 251 6.47 -12.41 10.31
N GLU A 252 7.63 -12.70 10.87
CA GLU A 252 7.95 -12.53 12.27
C GLU A 252 9.39 -12.07 12.44
N ASP A 253 9.59 -11.05 13.27
CA ASP A 253 10.90 -10.50 13.59
C ASP A 253 11.79 -10.29 12.36
N GLY A 254 11.18 -9.71 11.32
CA GLY A 254 11.87 -9.40 10.08
C GLY A 254 12.22 -10.58 9.19
N ASN A 255 11.61 -11.76 9.40
CA ASN A 255 11.86 -12.99 8.62
C ASN A 255 10.56 -13.62 8.12
N ILE A 256 10.64 -14.38 7.03
CA ILE A 256 9.55 -15.26 6.58
C ILE A 256 9.72 -16.62 7.29
N VAL A 257 8.88 -16.88 8.29
CA VAL A 257 8.99 -18.10 9.13
C VAL A 257 8.14 -19.28 8.66
N GLU A 258 7.05 -19.00 7.95
CA GLU A 258 6.20 -20.00 7.31
C GLU A 258 5.70 -19.49 5.97
N ARG A 259 5.49 -20.41 5.04
CA ARG A 259 4.98 -20.14 3.70
C ARG A 259 4.14 -21.30 3.20
N GLY A 260 3.01 -21.03 2.54
CA GLY A 260 2.13 -22.04 1.96
C GLY A 260 0.69 -21.56 1.83
N SER A 261 -0.21 -22.43 1.35
CA SER A 261 -1.65 -22.18 1.34
C SER A 261 -2.26 -22.21 2.75
N ASP A 262 -3.48 -21.69 2.90
CA ASP A 262 -4.21 -21.75 4.19
C ASP A 262 -4.32 -23.18 4.71
N ALA A 263 -4.68 -24.15 3.86
CA ALA A 263 -4.83 -25.54 4.23
C ALA A 263 -3.52 -26.18 4.70
N GLU A 264 -2.43 -25.96 3.98
CA GLU A 264 -1.10 -26.46 4.33
C GLU A 264 -0.61 -25.90 5.67
N LEU A 265 -0.75 -24.59 5.88
CA LEU A 265 -0.30 -23.91 7.10
C LEU A 265 -1.17 -24.29 8.31
N MET A 266 -2.47 -24.51 8.12
CA MET A 266 -3.37 -25.03 9.17
C MET A 266 -3.00 -26.44 9.55
N GLN A 267 -2.69 -27.33 8.59
CA GLN A 267 -2.28 -28.72 8.84
C GLN A 267 -0.92 -28.78 9.57
N LYS A 268 -0.01 -27.87 9.23
CA LYS A 268 1.31 -27.75 9.86
C LYS A 268 1.25 -27.47 11.37
N GLY A 269 0.16 -26.85 11.83
CA GLY A 269 -0.05 -26.50 13.24
C GLY A 269 0.93 -25.49 13.81
N GLY A 270 1.59 -24.72 12.93
CA GLY A 270 2.63 -23.76 13.25
C GLY A 270 2.12 -22.40 13.75
N LYS A 271 2.86 -21.35 13.45
CA LYS A 271 2.51 -19.97 13.87
C LYS A 271 1.24 -19.47 13.22
N TYR A 272 1.06 -19.73 11.92
CA TYR A 272 -0.18 -19.39 11.23
C TYR A 272 -1.42 -19.99 11.91
N SER A 273 -1.39 -21.27 12.19
CA SER A 273 -2.49 -21.97 12.88
C SER A 273 -2.78 -21.39 14.27
N ARG A 274 -1.74 -20.96 15.01
CA ARG A 274 -1.90 -20.30 16.32
C ARG A 274 -2.54 -18.91 16.16
N LEU A 275 -2.10 -18.13 15.17
CA LEU A 275 -2.71 -16.84 14.85
C LEU A 275 -4.19 -17.01 14.49
N GLN A 276 -4.55 -17.98 13.65
CA GLN A 276 -5.94 -18.28 13.30
C GLN A 276 -6.80 -18.56 14.53
N LYS A 277 -6.31 -19.40 15.47
CA LYS A 277 -7.01 -19.73 16.70
C LYS A 277 -7.20 -18.52 17.62
N LEU A 278 -6.21 -17.63 17.70
CA LEU A 278 -6.31 -16.40 18.48
C LEU A 278 -7.37 -15.44 17.92
N TYR A 279 -7.39 -15.28 16.58
CA TYR A 279 -8.37 -14.43 15.91
C TYR A 279 -9.80 -14.98 16.01
N SER A 280 -9.98 -16.31 15.90
CA SER A 280 -11.29 -16.94 16.08
C SER A 280 -11.84 -16.69 17.49
N LYS A 281 -11.01 -16.87 18.51
CA LYS A 281 -11.39 -16.56 19.90
C LYS A 281 -11.72 -15.07 20.09
N ALA A 282 -10.93 -14.15 19.52
CA ALA A 282 -11.19 -12.71 19.64
C ALA A 282 -12.51 -12.29 18.97
N ASN A 283 -12.93 -12.98 17.90
CA ASN A 283 -14.22 -12.73 17.25
C ASN A 283 -15.42 -13.29 18.05
N GLU A 284 -15.24 -14.41 18.77
CA GLU A 284 -16.27 -14.95 19.67
C GLU A 284 -16.61 -14.02 20.86
N TRP A 285 -15.68 -13.13 21.25
CA TRP A 285 -15.89 -12.15 22.33
C TRP A 285 -16.55 -10.85 21.86
N ARG A 286 -16.84 -10.71 20.58
CA ARG A 286 -17.45 -9.51 19.97
C ARG A 286 -18.94 -9.68 19.62
N VAL A 287 -19.54 -10.79 19.98
CA VAL A 287 -20.99 -11.08 19.83
C VAL A 287 -21.75 -10.76 21.12
#